data_00a247e6659f2e5c25791be1ead1c458
#
_entry.id   00a247e6659f2e5c25791be1ead1c458
#
_cell.length_a   1.000
_cell.length_b   1.000
_cell.length_c   1.000
_cell.angle_alpha   90.00
_cell.angle_beta   90.00
_cell.angle_gamma   90.00
#
_symmetry.space_group_name_H-M   'P 1'
#
loop_
_entity.id
_entity.type
_entity.pdbx_description
1 polymer ?
#
loop_
_entity_poly.entity_id
_entity_poly.type
_entity_poly.pdbx_seq_one_letter_code
_entity_poly.pdbx_strand_id
1 'polypeptide(L)'
;MSLKKETDALSQSRLKDLEKELAELQDKFRSMKAKWENEKNAIGKVQTLREQIEQTNAAIEKAQREYDLNKAAELKYGKLPQLQKQLAEEEKVAAAKKEDSLLRDRVTDEEIARIVARWTGIPVEKLVEGEREKLLHLDDVLHQRVIGQDEAVTKVSEAILRSRAGIANPNRPIGSFLFLGPTGVGKTELAKALAQALFDDERNMVRIDMTEYMEKFSVSRLIGAPPGYVGYEEGGQLTEAVRRKPYSVVLFDEVEKAHPDVFNILLQVLDDGRITDSQGRTVDFKNTVIILTSNLGSDIILNDLEQRRANGSNELSEDARRQIDLLLKSKFRPEFLNRLDEIVYYKSLTKDETRKIVDLQLEDLRKRMDEGKHLKLDVTTAAKDFIIDSAYDSVYGARPIKRFIQSRVETLIAKAIIQGSYAEGNTLTVDCENGALVLR
;
A
#
# COMPACT_ATOMS: atom_id res chain seq x y z
N MET A 1 -0.74 32.41 16.56
CA MET A 1 -0.54 33.78 17.12
C MET A 1 -0.05 34.77 16.07
N SER A 2 0.74 34.40 15.06
CA SER A 2 1.16 35.29 13.96
C SER A 2 -0.01 35.76 13.10
N LEU A 3 -0.88 34.87 12.64
CA LEU A 3 -2.07 35.17 11.83
C LEU A 3 -3.09 36.12 12.49
N LYS A 4 -3.12 36.22 13.83
CA LYS A 4 -3.99 37.18 14.53
C LYS A 4 -3.52 38.64 14.40
N LYS A 5 -2.30 38.87 13.93
CA LYS A 5 -1.72 40.21 13.75
C LYS A 5 -1.76 40.70 12.30
N GLU A 6 -2.15 39.83 11.38
CA GLU A 6 -2.27 40.14 9.96
C GLU A 6 -3.72 40.62 9.67
N THR A 7 -3.83 41.70 8.89
CA THR A 7 -5.12 42.36 8.62
C THR A 7 -5.65 42.13 7.21
N ASP A 8 -4.93 41.36 6.38
CA ASP A 8 -5.36 41.04 5.04
C ASP A 8 -6.48 39.98 5.01
N ALA A 9 -7.35 40.08 4.01
CA ALA A 9 -8.57 39.25 3.90
C ALA A 9 -8.27 37.76 3.82
N LEU A 10 -7.14 37.35 3.22
CA LEU A 10 -6.72 35.96 3.05
C LEU A 10 -6.28 35.34 4.39
N SER A 11 -5.51 36.09 5.19
CA SER A 11 -5.07 35.65 6.52
C SER A 11 -6.23 35.57 7.51
N GLN A 12 -7.22 36.48 7.39
CA GLN A 12 -8.45 36.42 8.20
C GLN A 12 -9.34 35.22 7.84
N SER A 13 -9.47 34.87 6.54
CA SER A 13 -10.19 33.68 6.12
C SER A 13 -9.51 32.42 6.67
N ARG A 14 -8.22 32.31 6.51
CA ARG A 14 -7.43 31.17 7.01
C ARG A 14 -7.47 31.05 8.54
N LEU A 15 -7.53 32.18 9.24
CA LEU A 15 -7.71 32.17 10.70
C LEU A 15 -9.07 31.59 11.10
N LYS A 16 -10.16 31.95 10.41
CA LYS A 16 -11.50 31.42 10.65
C LYS A 16 -11.56 29.92 10.39
N ASP A 17 -10.93 29.45 9.32
CA ASP A 17 -10.90 28.01 9.00
C ASP A 17 -10.15 27.22 10.07
N LEU A 18 -8.99 27.72 10.50
CA LEU A 18 -8.22 27.12 11.59
C LEU A 18 -8.95 27.15 12.93
N GLU A 19 -9.69 28.24 13.24
CA GLU A 19 -10.52 28.32 14.45
C GLU A 19 -11.70 27.34 14.41
N LYS A 20 -12.30 27.14 13.22
CA LYS A 20 -13.35 26.12 13.01
C LYS A 20 -12.81 24.71 13.18
N GLU A 21 -11.68 24.39 12.52
CA GLU A 21 -11.00 23.09 12.64
C GLU A 21 -10.59 22.81 14.10
N LEU A 22 -10.06 23.82 14.78
CA LEU A 22 -9.73 23.72 16.21
C LEU A 22 -10.97 23.43 17.08
N ALA A 23 -12.09 24.08 16.80
CA ALA A 23 -13.34 23.84 17.53
C ALA A 23 -13.85 22.41 17.30
N GLU A 24 -13.83 21.92 16.04
CA GLU A 24 -14.22 20.55 15.70
C GLU A 24 -13.31 19.51 16.36
N LEU A 25 -11.99 19.75 16.37
CA LEU A 25 -11.04 18.89 17.05
C LEU A 25 -11.22 18.91 18.57
N GLN A 26 -11.52 20.06 19.16
CA GLN A 26 -11.82 20.18 20.58
C GLN A 26 -13.10 19.43 20.96
N ASP A 27 -14.14 19.50 20.15
CA ASP A 27 -15.39 18.78 20.38
C ASP A 27 -15.20 17.27 20.24
N LYS A 28 -14.45 16.82 19.23
CA LYS A 28 -14.03 15.41 19.11
C LYS A 28 -13.23 14.95 20.33
N PHE A 29 -12.29 15.76 20.76
CA PHE A 29 -11.48 15.44 21.96
C PHE A 29 -12.35 15.34 23.21
N ARG A 30 -13.29 16.27 23.43
CA ARG A 30 -14.22 16.24 24.58
C ARG A 30 -15.08 14.98 24.55
N SER A 31 -15.64 14.64 23.39
CA SER A 31 -16.43 13.43 23.20
C SER A 31 -15.61 12.16 23.50
N MET A 32 -14.41 12.05 22.94
CA MET A 32 -13.51 10.91 23.18
C MET A 32 -13.06 10.84 24.64
N LYS A 33 -12.77 11.98 25.27
CA LYS A 33 -12.39 12.05 26.70
C LYS A 33 -13.53 11.60 27.60
N ALA A 34 -14.76 12.04 27.33
CA ALA A 34 -15.94 11.62 28.10
C ALA A 34 -16.20 10.11 27.94
N LYS A 35 -16.03 9.56 26.71
CA LYS A 35 -16.12 8.13 26.43
C LYS A 35 -15.07 7.37 27.23
N TRP A 36 -13.81 7.82 27.19
CA TRP A 36 -12.70 7.22 27.93
C TRP A 36 -12.90 7.25 29.46
N GLU A 37 -13.37 8.37 30.02
CA GLU A 37 -13.65 8.49 31.46
C GLU A 37 -14.78 7.53 31.88
N ASN A 38 -15.82 7.38 31.08
CA ASN A 38 -16.92 6.45 31.33
C ASN A 38 -16.43 4.98 31.32
N GLU A 39 -15.60 4.62 30.35
CA GLU A 39 -15.02 3.26 30.24
C GLU A 39 -14.07 2.98 31.40
N LYS A 40 -13.21 3.93 31.74
CA LYS A 40 -12.29 3.82 32.90
C LYS A 40 -13.04 3.60 34.20
N ASN A 41 -14.14 4.35 34.41
CA ASN A 41 -14.96 4.19 35.61
C ASN A 41 -15.68 2.83 35.64
N ALA A 42 -16.13 2.32 34.51
CA ALA A 42 -16.77 1.00 34.43
C ALA A 42 -15.76 -0.13 34.76
N ILE A 43 -14.55 -0.06 34.19
CA ILE A 43 -13.47 -1.04 34.50
C ILE A 43 -13.09 -0.94 36.00
N GLY A 44 -12.96 0.27 36.53
CA GLY A 44 -12.66 0.47 37.97
C GLY A 44 -13.72 -0.14 38.88
N LYS A 45 -15.02 -0.04 38.55
CA LYS A 45 -16.08 -0.68 39.33
C LYS A 45 -15.99 -2.20 39.32
N VAL A 46 -15.74 -2.81 38.16
CA VAL A 46 -15.57 -4.26 38.04
C VAL A 46 -14.39 -4.75 38.89
N GLN A 47 -13.27 -4.03 38.85
CA GLN A 47 -12.10 -4.35 39.69
C GLN A 47 -12.41 -4.24 41.19
N THR A 48 -13.06 -3.17 41.62
CA THR A 48 -13.43 -2.98 43.02
C THR A 48 -14.40 -4.08 43.49
N LEU A 49 -15.35 -4.48 42.66
CA LEU A 49 -16.28 -5.59 42.98
C LEU A 49 -15.54 -6.93 43.11
N ARG A 50 -14.58 -7.21 42.29
CA ARG A 50 -13.73 -8.42 42.38
C ARG A 50 -12.90 -8.42 43.66
N GLU A 51 -12.30 -7.30 44.02
CA GLU A 51 -11.55 -7.16 45.30
C GLU A 51 -12.47 -7.35 46.52
N GLN A 52 -13.69 -6.82 46.47
CA GLN A 52 -14.68 -6.99 47.55
C GLN A 52 -15.13 -8.48 47.69
N ILE A 53 -15.29 -9.17 46.56
CA ILE A 53 -15.62 -10.61 46.57
C ILE A 53 -14.47 -11.40 47.18
N GLU A 54 -13.23 -11.11 46.82
CA GLU A 54 -12.04 -11.78 47.39
C GLU A 54 -11.89 -11.52 48.89
N GLN A 55 -12.05 -10.27 49.31
CA GLN A 55 -12.06 -9.90 50.73
C GLN A 55 -13.22 -10.60 51.49
N THR A 56 -14.39 -10.72 50.90
CA THR A 56 -15.55 -11.40 51.49
C THR A 56 -15.26 -12.90 51.63
N ASN A 57 -14.65 -13.53 50.62
CA ASN A 57 -14.27 -14.94 50.69
C ASN A 57 -13.21 -15.18 51.80
N ALA A 58 -12.19 -14.34 51.89
CA ALA A 58 -11.19 -14.39 52.95
C ALA A 58 -11.82 -14.23 54.36
N ALA A 59 -12.83 -13.32 54.46
CA ALA A 59 -13.57 -13.14 55.72
C ALA A 59 -14.44 -14.34 56.08
N ILE A 60 -15.04 -15.01 55.09
CA ILE A 60 -15.78 -16.27 55.31
C ILE A 60 -14.84 -17.36 55.82
N GLU A 61 -13.68 -17.56 55.19
CA GLU A 61 -12.69 -18.56 55.65
C GLU A 61 -12.20 -18.26 57.06
N LYS A 62 -11.94 -17.00 57.39
CA LYS A 62 -11.56 -16.57 58.74
C LYS A 62 -12.63 -16.88 59.77
N ALA A 63 -13.90 -16.52 59.49
CA ALA A 63 -15.04 -16.79 60.36
C ALA A 63 -15.26 -18.30 60.55
N GLN A 64 -15.02 -19.11 59.55
CA GLN A 64 -15.11 -20.60 59.64
C GLN A 64 -13.98 -21.15 60.52
N ARG A 65 -12.74 -20.62 60.46
CA ARG A 65 -11.63 -21.06 61.32
C ARG A 65 -11.83 -20.64 62.80
N GLU A 66 -12.52 -19.51 63.01
CA GLU A 66 -12.87 -19.03 64.35
C GLU A 66 -14.17 -19.63 64.92
N TYR A 67 -14.79 -20.58 64.17
CA TYR A 67 -16.07 -21.21 64.52
C TYR A 67 -17.27 -20.26 64.67
N ASP A 68 -17.18 -19.03 64.10
CA ASP A 68 -18.28 -18.08 64.01
C ASP A 68 -19.18 -18.42 62.81
N LEU A 69 -20.02 -19.46 62.99
CA LEU A 69 -20.89 -19.98 61.90
C LEU A 69 -21.99 -19.00 61.50
N ASN A 70 -22.43 -18.13 62.40
CA ASN A 70 -23.47 -17.13 62.07
C ASN A 70 -22.92 -16.08 61.13
N LYS A 71 -21.74 -15.54 61.41
CA LYS A 71 -21.09 -14.56 60.56
C LYS A 71 -20.66 -15.16 59.23
N ALA A 72 -20.17 -16.38 59.22
CA ALA A 72 -19.86 -17.11 58.01
C ALA A 72 -21.10 -17.34 57.12
N ALA A 73 -22.25 -17.65 57.70
CA ALA A 73 -23.53 -17.81 56.98
C ALA A 73 -24.04 -16.49 56.43
N GLU A 74 -24.00 -15.41 57.19
CA GLU A 74 -24.41 -14.05 56.72
C GLU A 74 -23.58 -13.59 55.54
N LEU A 75 -22.28 -13.72 55.57
CA LEU A 75 -21.37 -13.36 54.48
C LEU A 75 -21.59 -14.28 53.26
N LYS A 76 -21.71 -15.58 53.46
CA LYS A 76 -21.81 -16.57 52.38
C LYS A 76 -23.14 -16.53 51.66
N TYR A 77 -24.26 -16.38 52.38
CA TYR A 77 -25.61 -16.46 51.80
C TYR A 77 -26.24 -15.07 51.62
N GLY A 78 -25.75 -14.02 52.27
CA GLY A 78 -26.23 -12.66 52.15
C GLY A 78 -25.37 -11.81 51.22
N LYS A 79 -24.15 -11.51 51.67
CA LYS A 79 -23.30 -10.49 51.00
C LYS A 79 -22.63 -10.99 49.71
N LEU A 80 -22.11 -12.22 49.68
CA LEU A 80 -21.39 -12.76 48.53
C LEU A 80 -22.27 -12.89 47.28
N PRO A 81 -23.53 -13.43 47.34
CA PRO A 81 -24.40 -13.50 46.20
C PRO A 81 -24.80 -12.14 45.63
N GLN A 82 -24.94 -11.12 46.49
CA GLN A 82 -25.23 -9.75 46.09
C GLN A 82 -24.07 -9.15 45.28
N LEU A 83 -22.84 -9.30 45.76
CA LEU A 83 -21.64 -8.82 45.05
C LEU A 83 -21.43 -9.57 43.72
N GLN A 84 -21.67 -10.89 43.69
CA GLN A 84 -21.61 -11.67 42.45
C GLN A 84 -22.66 -11.24 41.43
N LYS A 85 -23.88 -10.93 41.87
CA LYS A 85 -24.93 -10.44 40.99
C LYS A 85 -24.58 -9.06 40.41
N GLN A 86 -24.07 -8.14 41.24
CA GLN A 86 -23.61 -6.83 40.78
C GLN A 86 -22.45 -6.94 39.79
N LEU A 87 -21.49 -7.84 40.05
CA LEU A 87 -20.39 -8.10 39.13
C LEU A 87 -20.90 -8.62 37.78
N ALA A 88 -21.82 -9.57 37.78
CA ALA A 88 -22.39 -10.13 36.55
C ALA A 88 -23.20 -9.10 35.73
N GLU A 89 -23.86 -8.15 36.40
CA GLU A 89 -24.57 -7.04 35.74
C GLU A 89 -23.59 -6.05 35.12
N GLU A 90 -22.54 -5.62 35.84
CA GLU A 90 -21.51 -4.71 35.30
C GLU A 90 -20.68 -5.39 34.18
N GLU A 91 -20.36 -6.67 34.29
CA GLU A 91 -19.68 -7.40 33.21
C GLU A 91 -20.53 -7.53 31.94
N LYS A 92 -21.86 -7.70 32.06
CA LYS A 92 -22.76 -7.68 30.91
C LYS A 92 -22.82 -6.31 30.23
N VAL A 93 -22.86 -5.23 31.01
CA VAL A 93 -22.84 -3.87 30.46
C VAL A 93 -21.50 -3.57 29.77
N ALA A 94 -20.39 -4.04 30.36
CA ALA A 94 -19.05 -3.91 29.73
C ALA A 94 -18.92 -4.77 28.46
N ALA A 95 -19.50 -5.98 28.44
CA ALA A 95 -19.45 -6.86 27.28
C ALA A 95 -20.28 -6.34 26.09
N ALA A 96 -21.44 -5.69 26.35
CA ALA A 96 -22.28 -5.11 25.31
C ALA A 96 -21.64 -3.90 24.58
N LYS A 97 -20.59 -3.29 25.13
CA LYS A 97 -19.89 -2.12 24.57
C LYS A 97 -18.56 -2.45 23.90
N LYS A 98 -18.23 -3.73 23.73
CA LYS A 98 -16.88 -4.18 23.31
C LYS A 98 -16.45 -3.76 21.90
N GLU A 99 -17.36 -3.63 20.96
CA GLU A 99 -16.99 -3.34 19.55
C GLU A 99 -16.46 -1.91 19.34
N ASP A 100 -16.77 -0.99 20.25
CA ASP A 100 -16.45 0.44 20.09
C ASP A 100 -15.66 1.01 21.30
N SER A 101 -15.03 0.15 22.09
CA SER A 101 -14.32 0.50 23.33
C SER A 101 -12.93 1.08 23.05
N LEU A 102 -12.60 2.21 23.72
CA LEU A 102 -11.27 2.83 23.69
C LEU A 102 -10.29 2.13 24.64
N LEU A 103 -10.80 1.50 25.71
CA LEU A 103 -10.00 0.77 26.69
C LEU A 103 -10.23 -0.73 26.53
N ARG A 104 -9.14 -1.48 26.44
CA ARG A 104 -9.15 -2.93 26.39
C ARG A 104 -8.60 -3.50 27.68
N ASP A 105 -9.24 -4.52 28.19
CA ASP A 105 -8.89 -5.19 29.47
C ASP A 105 -7.91 -6.35 29.31
N ARG A 106 -7.57 -6.71 28.07
CA ARG A 106 -6.67 -7.81 27.73
C ARG A 106 -5.69 -7.40 26.66
N VAL A 107 -4.44 -7.80 26.84
CA VAL A 107 -3.41 -7.72 25.80
C VAL A 107 -3.53 -8.95 24.94
N THR A 108 -3.86 -8.76 23.65
CA THR A 108 -3.94 -9.84 22.68
C THR A 108 -2.71 -9.82 21.76
N ASP A 109 -2.45 -10.96 21.10
CA ASP A 109 -1.37 -11.07 20.10
C ASP A 109 -1.51 -10.00 19.00
N GLU A 110 -2.76 -9.66 18.63
CA GLU A 110 -3.03 -8.61 17.63
C GLU A 110 -2.60 -7.22 18.09
N GLU A 111 -2.79 -6.89 19.36
CA GLU A 111 -2.39 -5.58 19.91
C GLU A 111 -0.87 -5.45 19.98
N ILE A 112 -0.19 -6.51 20.37
CA ILE A 112 1.27 -6.57 20.35
C ILE A 112 1.75 -6.43 18.90
N ALA A 113 1.14 -7.15 17.97
CA ALA A 113 1.47 -7.10 16.55
C ALA A 113 1.30 -5.67 15.97
N ARG A 114 0.21 -4.96 16.32
CA ARG A 114 -0.03 -3.57 15.90
C ARG A 114 1.02 -2.59 16.45
N ILE A 115 1.43 -2.77 17.69
CA ILE A 115 2.47 -1.92 18.30
C ILE A 115 3.82 -2.18 17.62
N VAL A 116 4.18 -3.45 17.43
CA VAL A 116 5.41 -3.84 16.73
C VAL A 116 5.40 -3.34 15.30
N ALA A 117 4.28 -3.50 14.58
CA ALA A 117 4.13 -2.98 13.23
C ALA A 117 4.32 -1.46 13.15
N ARG A 118 3.77 -0.71 14.13
CA ARG A 118 3.96 0.75 14.20
C ARG A 118 5.41 1.15 14.44
N TRP A 119 6.15 0.41 15.27
CA TRP A 119 7.55 0.72 15.59
C TRP A 119 8.52 0.31 14.50
N THR A 120 8.28 -0.83 13.88
CA THR A 120 9.21 -1.43 12.91
C THR A 120 8.84 -1.13 11.46
N GLY A 121 7.60 -0.70 11.20
CA GLY A 121 7.03 -0.60 9.87
C GLY A 121 6.81 -1.96 9.18
N ILE A 122 6.92 -3.05 9.94
CA ILE A 122 6.71 -4.43 9.46
C ILE A 122 5.26 -4.83 9.77
N PRO A 123 4.44 -5.21 8.79
CA PRO A 123 3.10 -5.76 9.05
C PRO A 123 3.25 -7.11 9.76
N VAL A 124 3.03 -7.14 11.08
CA VAL A 124 3.13 -8.37 11.91
C VAL A 124 1.74 -8.98 12.12
N GLU A 125 0.79 -8.62 11.30
CA GLU A 125 -0.56 -9.16 11.43
C GLU A 125 -0.57 -10.64 11.05
N LYS A 126 -1.04 -11.48 11.97
CA LYS A 126 -1.49 -12.83 11.63
C LYS A 126 -2.55 -12.67 10.55
N LEU A 127 -2.52 -13.53 9.53
CA LEU A 127 -3.58 -13.62 8.52
C LEU A 127 -4.95 -13.77 9.23
N VAL A 128 -5.62 -12.64 9.40
CA VAL A 128 -7.01 -12.60 9.86
C VAL A 128 -7.88 -13.10 8.70
N GLU A 129 -9.05 -13.61 9.01
CA GLU A 129 -9.96 -14.12 7.98
C GLU A 129 -10.19 -13.16 6.80
N GLY A 130 -10.26 -11.84 7.08
CA GLY A 130 -10.35 -10.81 6.06
C GLY A 130 -9.12 -10.62 5.16
N GLU A 131 -7.91 -11.00 5.60
CA GLU A 131 -6.71 -10.97 4.76
C GLU A 131 -6.67 -12.17 3.80
N ARG A 132 -7.15 -13.34 4.23
CA ARG A 132 -7.30 -14.49 3.33
C ARG A 132 -8.27 -14.19 2.19
N GLU A 133 -9.37 -13.53 2.50
CA GLU A 133 -10.36 -13.13 1.51
C GLU A 133 -9.78 -12.08 0.55
N LYS A 134 -9.05 -11.09 1.04
CA LYS A 134 -8.31 -10.13 0.20
C LYS A 134 -7.31 -10.80 -0.73
N LEU A 135 -6.60 -11.84 -0.27
CA LEU A 135 -5.65 -12.59 -1.09
C LEU A 135 -6.34 -13.45 -2.15
N LEU A 136 -7.52 -14.01 -1.86
CA LEU A 136 -8.32 -14.76 -2.83
C LEU A 136 -8.87 -13.88 -3.95
N HIS A 137 -9.10 -12.57 -3.67
CA HIS A 137 -9.56 -11.57 -4.62
C HIS A 137 -8.46 -10.55 -4.96
N LEU A 138 -7.18 -10.97 -4.87
CA LEU A 138 -6.04 -10.08 -5.13
C LEU A 138 -6.07 -9.53 -6.56
N ASP A 139 -6.49 -10.34 -7.53
CA ASP A 139 -6.66 -9.95 -8.91
C ASP A 139 -7.67 -8.80 -9.09
N ASP A 140 -8.84 -8.88 -8.43
CA ASP A 140 -9.84 -7.80 -8.44
C ASP A 140 -9.28 -6.51 -7.84
N VAL A 141 -8.54 -6.62 -6.73
CA VAL A 141 -7.91 -5.47 -6.07
C VAL A 141 -6.87 -4.82 -6.98
N LEU A 142 -6.06 -5.62 -7.66
CA LEU A 142 -5.04 -5.11 -8.59
C LEU A 142 -5.68 -4.48 -9.83
N HIS A 143 -6.78 -5.03 -10.35
CA HIS A 143 -7.53 -4.48 -11.49
C HIS A 143 -8.19 -3.14 -11.21
N GLN A 144 -8.40 -2.75 -9.95
CA GLN A 144 -8.85 -1.39 -9.62
C GLN A 144 -7.84 -0.31 -10.05
N ARG A 145 -6.56 -0.64 -10.13
CA ARG A 145 -5.47 0.28 -10.50
C ARG A 145 -4.82 -0.06 -11.84
N VAL A 146 -4.76 -1.34 -12.18
CA VAL A 146 -4.09 -1.83 -13.40
C VAL A 146 -5.13 -2.26 -14.42
N ILE A 147 -5.23 -1.49 -15.50
CA ILE A 147 -6.22 -1.71 -16.54
C ILE A 147 -5.61 -2.53 -17.68
N GLY A 148 -6.33 -3.55 -18.11
CA GLY A 148 -6.10 -4.25 -19.39
C GLY A 148 -4.89 -5.19 -19.43
N GLN A 149 -4.33 -5.60 -18.32
CA GLN A 149 -3.19 -6.52 -18.23
C GLN A 149 -3.58 -7.80 -17.51
N ASP A 150 -4.66 -8.45 -17.92
CA ASP A 150 -5.29 -9.58 -17.22
C ASP A 150 -4.31 -10.74 -17.00
N GLU A 151 -3.55 -11.14 -18.04
CA GLU A 151 -2.52 -12.20 -17.91
C GLU A 151 -1.46 -11.86 -16.85
N ALA A 152 -1.04 -10.58 -16.81
CA ALA A 152 -0.04 -10.13 -15.86
C ALA A 152 -0.56 -10.18 -14.42
N VAL A 153 -1.77 -9.69 -14.21
CA VAL A 153 -2.43 -9.65 -12.88
C VAL A 153 -2.68 -11.08 -12.40
N THR A 154 -3.23 -11.96 -13.24
CA THR A 154 -3.51 -13.36 -12.89
C THR A 154 -2.25 -14.11 -12.50
N LYS A 155 -1.20 -14.09 -13.33
CA LYS A 155 0.08 -14.79 -13.03
C LYS A 155 0.71 -14.34 -11.73
N VAL A 156 0.70 -13.02 -11.50
CA VAL A 156 1.26 -12.44 -10.27
C VAL A 156 0.42 -12.84 -9.06
N SER A 157 -0.90 -12.74 -9.13
CA SER A 157 -1.81 -13.11 -8.05
C SER A 157 -1.68 -14.60 -7.68
N GLU A 158 -1.62 -15.49 -8.67
CA GLU A 158 -1.43 -16.93 -8.44
C GLU A 158 -0.09 -17.26 -7.78
N ALA A 159 1.01 -16.61 -8.20
CA ALA A 159 2.32 -16.81 -7.59
C ALA A 159 2.33 -16.36 -6.11
N ILE A 160 1.73 -15.21 -5.82
CA ILE A 160 1.56 -14.71 -4.46
C ILE A 160 0.71 -15.65 -3.62
N LEU A 161 -0.41 -16.15 -4.16
CA LEU A 161 -1.26 -17.14 -3.49
C LEU A 161 -0.49 -18.40 -3.14
N ARG A 162 0.29 -18.98 -4.08
CA ARG A 162 1.14 -20.15 -3.83
C ARG A 162 2.11 -19.91 -2.67
N SER A 163 2.73 -18.74 -2.63
CA SER A 163 3.67 -18.37 -1.57
C SER A 163 2.97 -18.22 -0.21
N ARG A 164 1.86 -17.49 -0.16
CA ARG A 164 1.11 -17.26 1.09
C ARG A 164 0.40 -18.50 1.62
N ALA A 165 0.07 -19.45 0.75
CA ALA A 165 -0.43 -20.76 1.14
C ALA A 165 0.64 -21.67 1.76
N GLY A 166 1.92 -21.25 1.78
CA GLY A 166 3.03 -22.02 2.33
C GLY A 166 3.48 -23.22 1.45
N ILE A 167 3.08 -23.22 0.17
CA ILE A 167 3.43 -24.30 -0.77
C ILE A 167 4.75 -23.96 -1.48
N ALA A 168 5.09 -22.67 -1.61
CA ALA A 168 6.34 -22.22 -2.21
C ALA A 168 7.56 -22.50 -1.30
N ASN A 169 8.76 -22.47 -1.89
CA ASN A 169 10.00 -22.66 -1.12
C ASN A 169 10.20 -21.50 -0.11
N PRO A 170 10.26 -21.78 1.21
CA PRO A 170 10.36 -20.73 2.23
C PRO A 170 11.70 -19.99 2.24
N ASN A 171 12.70 -20.46 1.50
CA ASN A 171 14.00 -19.83 1.40
C ASN A 171 14.13 -18.87 0.21
N ARG A 172 13.06 -18.64 -0.54
CA ARG A 172 13.04 -17.74 -1.70
C ARG A 172 12.17 -16.51 -1.41
N PRO A 173 12.29 -15.43 -2.17
CA PRO A 173 11.33 -14.30 -2.11
C PRO A 173 9.89 -14.78 -2.28
N ILE A 174 8.91 -13.96 -1.83
CA ILE A 174 7.47 -14.24 -1.98
C ILE A 174 7.10 -14.50 -3.44
N GLY A 175 7.72 -13.76 -4.36
CA GLY A 175 7.59 -13.95 -5.80
C GLY A 175 8.69 -13.19 -6.54
N SER A 176 9.02 -13.69 -7.71
CA SER A 176 10.06 -13.14 -8.59
C SER A 176 9.56 -13.09 -10.03
N PHE A 177 9.48 -11.89 -10.61
CA PHE A 177 8.79 -11.63 -11.86
C PHE A 177 9.68 -10.85 -12.83
N LEU A 178 9.64 -11.22 -14.12
CA LEU A 178 10.18 -10.40 -15.20
C LEU A 178 9.03 -9.84 -16.04
N PHE A 179 8.84 -8.53 -16.02
CA PHE A 179 7.82 -7.82 -16.76
C PHE A 179 8.37 -7.30 -18.08
N LEU A 180 7.90 -7.83 -19.19
CA LEU A 180 8.32 -7.50 -20.55
C LEU A 180 7.24 -6.71 -21.27
N GLY A 181 7.62 -5.68 -22.01
CA GLY A 181 6.71 -4.98 -22.88
C GLY A 181 6.98 -3.48 -23.03
N PRO A 182 6.18 -2.80 -23.83
CA PRO A 182 6.38 -1.39 -24.16
C PRO A 182 6.38 -0.48 -22.95
N THR A 183 6.85 0.74 -23.12
CA THR A 183 6.84 1.76 -22.07
C THR A 183 5.40 2.24 -21.80
N GLY A 184 5.05 2.54 -20.55
CA GLY A 184 3.77 3.17 -20.21
C GLY A 184 2.56 2.25 -20.19
N VAL A 185 2.75 0.92 -20.22
CA VAL A 185 1.66 -0.07 -20.22
C VAL A 185 1.23 -0.54 -18.81
N GLY A 186 1.83 0.00 -17.73
CA GLY A 186 1.42 -0.31 -16.36
C GLY A 186 2.40 -1.18 -15.56
N LYS A 187 3.60 -1.53 -16.06
CA LYS A 187 4.58 -2.36 -15.34
C LYS A 187 4.90 -1.84 -13.94
N THR A 188 5.25 -0.57 -13.83
CA THR A 188 5.55 0.08 -12.53
C THR A 188 4.27 0.28 -11.69
N GLU A 189 3.12 0.45 -12.31
CA GLU A 189 1.85 0.61 -11.60
C GLU A 189 1.40 -0.68 -10.92
N LEU A 190 1.60 -1.84 -11.57
CA LEU A 190 1.36 -3.13 -10.92
C LEU A 190 2.29 -3.35 -9.72
N ALA A 191 3.56 -2.94 -9.80
CA ALA A 191 4.47 -3.01 -8.65
C ALA A 191 3.99 -2.15 -7.47
N LYS A 192 3.47 -0.94 -7.73
CA LYS A 192 2.87 -0.07 -6.70
C LYS A 192 1.58 -0.66 -6.13
N ALA A 193 0.71 -1.17 -7.00
CA ALA A 193 -0.54 -1.81 -6.59
C ALA A 193 -0.27 -3.02 -5.69
N LEU A 194 0.75 -3.82 -6.01
CA LEU A 194 1.20 -4.94 -5.17
C LEU A 194 1.73 -4.47 -3.81
N ALA A 195 2.56 -3.41 -3.77
CA ALA A 195 3.05 -2.88 -2.51
C ALA A 195 1.90 -2.40 -1.62
N GLN A 196 0.89 -1.74 -2.20
CA GLN A 196 -0.32 -1.32 -1.49
C GLN A 196 -1.16 -2.53 -1.03
N ALA A 197 -1.35 -3.54 -1.86
CA ALA A 197 -2.20 -4.69 -1.54
C ALA A 197 -1.57 -5.63 -0.50
N LEU A 198 -0.24 -5.86 -0.58
CA LEU A 198 0.46 -6.80 0.28
C LEU A 198 1.05 -6.19 1.55
N PHE A 199 1.40 -4.89 1.51
CA PHE A 199 2.13 -4.19 2.57
C PHE A 199 1.45 -2.88 2.99
N ASP A 200 0.18 -2.69 2.63
CA ASP A 200 -0.71 -1.58 3.01
C ASP A 200 -0.23 -0.16 2.65
N ASP A 201 0.92 -0.03 1.98
CA ASP A 201 1.48 1.28 1.59
C ASP A 201 2.30 1.15 0.29
N GLU A 202 1.99 1.95 -0.72
CA GLU A 202 2.77 1.99 -1.97
C GLU A 202 4.22 2.46 -1.77
N ARG A 203 4.52 3.14 -0.65
CA ARG A 203 5.88 3.54 -0.25
C ARG A 203 6.75 2.35 0.20
N ASN A 204 6.15 1.19 0.44
CA ASN A 204 6.87 -0.07 0.66
C ASN A 204 7.36 -0.70 -0.66
N MET A 205 7.68 0.16 -1.63
CA MET A 205 8.36 -0.19 -2.86
C MET A 205 9.76 0.43 -2.87
N VAL A 206 10.76 -0.42 -3.07
CA VAL A 206 12.17 -0.02 -3.31
C VAL A 206 12.40 -0.05 -4.81
N ARG A 207 12.62 1.10 -5.44
CA ARG A 207 12.89 1.19 -6.88
C ARG A 207 14.37 1.44 -7.11
N ILE A 208 14.97 0.62 -7.96
CA ILE A 208 16.37 0.72 -8.39
C ILE A 208 16.38 0.78 -9.91
N ASP A 209 16.89 1.88 -10.45
CA ASP A 209 17.03 2.09 -11.88
C ASP A 209 18.36 1.47 -12.36
N MET A 210 18.27 0.46 -13.22
CA MET A 210 19.44 -0.28 -13.69
C MET A 210 20.31 0.52 -14.68
N THR A 211 19.83 1.64 -15.18
CA THR A 211 20.65 2.57 -15.98
C THR A 211 21.80 3.18 -15.17
N GLU A 212 21.65 3.24 -13.84
CA GLU A 212 22.72 3.71 -12.94
C GLU A 212 23.79 2.62 -12.69
N TYR A 213 23.55 1.38 -13.11
CA TYR A 213 24.39 0.19 -12.85
C TYR A 213 24.92 -0.47 -14.12
N MET A 214 25.17 0.32 -15.14
CA MET A 214 25.71 -0.12 -16.42
C MET A 214 27.21 -0.48 -16.33
N GLU A 215 27.94 0.14 -15.41
CA GLU A 215 29.37 -0.05 -15.24
C GLU A 215 29.68 -0.98 -14.06
N LYS A 216 30.79 -1.72 -14.16
CA LYS A 216 31.23 -2.67 -13.13
C LYS A 216 31.36 -2.01 -11.74
N PHE A 217 31.89 -0.81 -11.68
CA PHE A 217 32.07 -0.09 -10.40
C PHE A 217 30.76 0.28 -9.72
N SER A 218 29.70 0.53 -10.50
CA SER A 218 28.39 0.86 -9.93
C SER A 218 27.75 -0.33 -9.25
N VAL A 219 28.10 -1.56 -9.62
CA VAL A 219 27.54 -2.79 -9.02
C VAL A 219 27.84 -2.87 -7.52
N SER A 220 29.02 -2.42 -7.09
CA SER A 220 29.39 -2.38 -5.67
C SER A 220 28.48 -1.46 -4.85
N ARG A 221 27.83 -0.46 -5.46
CA ARG A 221 26.88 0.41 -4.77
C ARG A 221 25.59 -0.33 -4.35
N LEU A 222 25.26 -1.48 -4.98
CA LEU A 222 24.09 -2.27 -4.58
C LEU A 222 24.29 -2.96 -3.23
N ILE A 223 25.48 -3.51 -3.00
CA ILE A 223 25.81 -4.32 -1.82
C ILE A 223 26.76 -3.63 -0.85
N GLY A 224 27.31 -2.46 -1.22
CA GLY A 224 28.27 -1.69 -0.48
C GLY A 224 29.70 -1.78 -1.05
N ALA A 225 30.49 -0.72 -0.82
CA ALA A 225 31.89 -0.67 -1.21
C ALA A 225 32.74 -1.61 -0.33
N PRO A 226 33.80 -2.24 -0.86
CA PRO A 226 34.73 -3.04 -0.05
C PRO A 226 35.43 -2.20 1.03
N PRO A 227 35.96 -2.83 2.10
CA PRO A 227 36.74 -2.14 3.12
C PRO A 227 37.87 -1.30 2.53
N GLY A 228 38.02 -0.07 2.98
CA GLY A 228 39.03 0.86 2.53
C GLY A 228 38.69 1.71 1.29
N TYR A 229 37.52 1.52 0.69
CA TYR A 229 37.02 2.35 -0.40
C TYR A 229 36.01 3.40 0.13
N VAL A 230 35.92 4.54 -0.61
CA VAL A 230 34.96 5.60 -0.30
C VAL A 230 33.52 5.04 -0.40
N GLY A 231 32.68 5.34 0.61
CA GLY A 231 31.30 4.83 0.69
C GLY A 231 31.14 3.50 1.45
N TYR A 232 32.20 2.93 2.05
CA TYR A 232 32.09 1.71 2.84
C TYR A 232 31.12 1.84 4.02
N GLU A 233 31.13 2.98 4.72
CA GLU A 233 30.26 3.23 5.88
C GLU A 233 28.78 3.43 5.50
N GLU A 234 28.51 3.86 4.27
CA GLU A 234 27.15 4.13 3.78
C GLU A 234 26.34 2.84 3.54
N GLY A 235 27.02 1.72 3.37
CA GLY A 235 26.40 0.44 3.00
C GLY A 235 25.92 0.38 1.54
N GLY A 236 25.28 -0.72 1.16
CA GLY A 236 24.74 -0.87 -0.19
C GLY A 236 23.32 -0.32 -0.34
N GLN A 237 23.03 0.32 -1.46
CA GLN A 237 21.70 0.92 -1.69
C GLN A 237 20.58 -0.14 -1.63
N LEU A 238 20.78 -1.30 -2.25
CA LEU A 238 19.82 -2.39 -2.20
C LEU A 238 19.73 -3.00 -0.80
N THR A 239 20.88 -3.34 -0.22
CA THR A 239 20.95 -4.04 1.07
C THR A 239 20.43 -3.17 2.21
N GLU A 240 20.77 -1.88 2.26
CA GLU A 240 20.26 -0.96 3.27
C GLU A 240 18.75 -0.67 3.10
N ALA A 241 18.27 -0.54 1.85
CA ALA A 241 16.85 -0.31 1.58
C ALA A 241 16.00 -1.49 2.07
N VAL A 242 16.39 -2.73 1.73
CA VAL A 242 15.65 -3.94 2.15
C VAL A 242 15.82 -4.20 3.65
N ARG A 243 17.00 -3.96 4.23
CA ARG A 243 17.19 -4.06 5.68
C ARG A 243 16.26 -3.16 6.47
N ARG A 244 16.01 -1.95 5.95
CA ARG A 244 15.08 -0.99 6.58
C ARG A 244 13.62 -1.31 6.30
N LYS A 245 13.32 -1.95 5.16
CA LYS A 245 11.97 -2.34 4.73
C LYS A 245 11.98 -3.80 4.25
N PRO A 246 12.05 -4.76 5.19
CA PRO A 246 12.12 -6.17 4.82
C PRO A 246 10.84 -6.72 4.18
N TYR A 247 9.72 -6.04 4.37
CA TYR A 247 8.44 -6.31 3.71
C TYR A 247 8.22 -5.24 2.63
N SER A 248 8.70 -5.52 1.43
CA SER A 248 8.64 -4.54 0.34
C SER A 248 8.61 -5.21 -1.04
N VAL A 249 8.15 -4.45 -2.02
CA VAL A 249 8.33 -4.76 -3.43
C VAL A 249 9.64 -4.14 -3.88
N VAL A 250 10.56 -4.94 -4.37
CA VAL A 250 11.84 -4.46 -4.93
C VAL A 250 11.74 -4.48 -6.44
N LEU A 251 11.70 -3.29 -7.03
CA LEU A 251 11.57 -3.07 -8.46
C LEU A 251 12.92 -2.70 -9.07
N PHE A 252 13.44 -3.57 -9.92
CA PHE A 252 14.61 -3.31 -10.78
C PHE A 252 14.12 -2.85 -12.15
N ASP A 253 14.26 -1.57 -12.44
CA ASP A 253 13.75 -0.97 -13.68
C ASP A 253 14.81 -0.99 -14.79
N GLU A 254 14.42 -1.30 -16.04
CA GLU A 254 15.29 -1.41 -17.23
C GLU A 254 16.46 -2.39 -17.04
N VAL A 255 16.15 -3.60 -16.57
CA VAL A 255 17.15 -4.60 -16.19
C VAL A 255 18.10 -5.01 -17.34
N GLU A 256 17.69 -4.86 -18.59
CA GLU A 256 18.52 -5.10 -19.79
C GLU A 256 19.71 -4.13 -19.91
N LYS A 257 19.72 -3.04 -19.17
CA LYS A 257 20.82 -2.04 -19.13
C LYS A 257 21.89 -2.39 -18.11
N ALA A 258 21.57 -3.27 -17.15
CA ALA A 258 22.45 -3.61 -16.05
C ALA A 258 23.74 -4.28 -16.52
N HIS A 259 24.84 -4.02 -15.79
CA HIS A 259 26.08 -4.77 -15.96
C HIS A 259 25.87 -6.26 -15.63
N PRO A 260 26.52 -7.21 -16.34
CA PRO A 260 26.37 -8.66 -16.09
C PRO A 260 26.58 -9.09 -14.64
N ASP A 261 27.44 -8.42 -13.88
CA ASP A 261 27.67 -8.75 -12.47
C ASP A 261 26.47 -8.48 -11.55
N VAL A 262 25.51 -7.63 -11.95
CA VAL A 262 24.26 -7.42 -11.23
C VAL A 262 23.47 -8.72 -11.17
N PHE A 263 23.46 -9.51 -12.25
CA PHE A 263 22.73 -10.78 -12.30
C PHE A 263 23.30 -11.82 -11.34
N ASN A 264 24.61 -11.78 -11.05
CA ASN A 264 25.23 -12.66 -10.06
C ASN A 264 24.70 -12.35 -8.64
N ILE A 265 24.47 -11.07 -8.33
CA ILE A 265 23.85 -10.62 -7.08
C ILE A 265 22.39 -11.08 -7.03
N LEU A 266 21.64 -10.86 -8.11
CA LEU A 266 20.24 -11.25 -8.20
C LEU A 266 20.05 -12.76 -8.11
N LEU A 267 20.93 -13.57 -8.70
CA LEU A 267 20.90 -15.03 -8.57
C LEU A 267 20.95 -15.46 -7.10
N GLN A 268 21.82 -14.86 -6.29
CA GLN A 268 21.91 -15.16 -4.86
C GLN A 268 20.59 -14.81 -4.13
N VAL A 269 19.98 -13.67 -4.47
CA VAL A 269 18.69 -13.27 -3.90
C VAL A 269 17.58 -14.25 -4.30
N LEU A 270 17.55 -14.67 -5.58
CA LEU A 270 16.49 -15.54 -6.10
C LEU A 270 16.62 -16.99 -5.60
N ASP A 271 17.84 -17.48 -5.32
CA ASP A 271 18.07 -18.85 -4.86
C ASP A 271 17.97 -18.98 -3.35
N ASP A 272 18.72 -18.13 -2.62
CA ASP A 272 18.89 -18.23 -1.16
C ASP A 272 17.97 -17.28 -0.37
N GLY A 273 17.27 -16.36 -1.05
CA GLY A 273 16.43 -15.33 -0.42
C GLY A 273 17.22 -14.39 0.50
N ARG A 274 18.54 -14.30 0.34
CA ARG A 274 19.41 -13.46 1.17
C ARG A 274 20.66 -13.03 0.42
N ILE A 275 21.28 -11.97 0.90
CA ILE A 275 22.57 -11.49 0.40
C ILE A 275 23.43 -11.00 1.56
N THR A 276 24.75 -11.19 1.46
CA THR A 276 25.69 -10.63 2.43
C THR A 276 26.25 -9.33 1.86
N ASP A 277 26.12 -8.25 2.62
CA ASP A 277 26.65 -6.94 2.24
C ASP A 277 28.19 -6.87 2.44
N SER A 278 28.79 -5.76 2.00
CA SER A 278 30.24 -5.52 2.13
C SER A 278 30.73 -5.42 3.57
N GLN A 279 29.83 -5.22 4.53
CA GLN A 279 30.12 -5.16 5.97
C GLN A 279 29.95 -6.53 6.65
N GLY A 280 29.66 -7.59 5.90
CA GLY A 280 29.45 -8.94 6.43
C GLY A 280 28.06 -9.17 7.03
N ARG A 281 27.12 -8.25 6.89
CA ARG A 281 25.76 -8.42 7.40
C ARG A 281 24.90 -9.14 6.36
N THR A 282 24.15 -10.14 6.81
CA THR A 282 23.20 -10.85 5.96
C THR A 282 21.86 -10.11 5.94
N VAL A 283 21.40 -9.78 4.74
CA VAL A 283 20.10 -9.12 4.50
C VAL A 283 19.15 -10.16 3.92
N ASP A 284 17.96 -10.27 4.54
CA ASP A 284 16.92 -11.24 4.18
C ASP A 284 15.92 -10.62 3.18
N PHE A 285 15.69 -11.34 2.08
CA PHE A 285 14.76 -11.00 1.01
C PHE A 285 13.54 -11.92 0.96
N LYS A 286 13.39 -12.87 1.88
CA LYS A 286 12.31 -13.87 1.85
C LYS A 286 10.92 -13.25 1.94
N ASN A 287 10.80 -12.08 2.55
CA ASN A 287 9.55 -11.35 2.69
C ASN A 287 9.37 -10.25 1.62
N THR A 288 10.20 -10.28 0.56
CA THR A 288 10.10 -9.32 -0.54
C THR A 288 9.48 -9.94 -1.78
N VAL A 289 8.88 -9.09 -2.62
CA VAL A 289 8.51 -9.43 -4.00
C VAL A 289 9.51 -8.77 -4.93
N ILE A 290 10.16 -9.56 -5.77
CA ILE A 290 11.17 -9.09 -6.73
C ILE A 290 10.50 -8.89 -8.08
N ILE A 291 10.57 -7.69 -8.60
CA ILE A 291 10.05 -7.35 -9.93
C ILE A 291 11.19 -6.75 -10.76
N LEU A 292 11.39 -7.33 -11.93
CA LEU A 292 12.35 -6.84 -12.93
C LEU A 292 11.53 -6.32 -14.11
N THR A 293 11.78 -5.10 -14.58
CA THR A 293 11.12 -4.60 -15.79
C THR A 293 12.12 -4.52 -16.93
N SER A 294 11.65 -4.81 -18.14
CA SER A 294 12.44 -4.70 -19.35
C SER A 294 11.57 -4.24 -20.53
N ASN A 295 12.18 -3.51 -21.43
CA ASN A 295 11.59 -3.13 -22.71
C ASN A 295 12.06 -4.03 -23.87
N LEU A 296 12.77 -5.13 -23.57
CA LEU A 296 13.19 -6.09 -24.59
C LEU A 296 11.97 -6.72 -25.27
N GLY A 297 12.06 -6.83 -26.59
CA GLY A 297 10.99 -7.39 -27.42
C GLY A 297 9.76 -6.49 -27.60
N SER A 298 9.81 -5.23 -27.14
CA SER A 298 8.69 -4.29 -27.32
C SER A 298 8.27 -4.11 -28.77
N ASP A 299 9.23 -4.04 -29.68
CA ASP A 299 8.97 -3.91 -31.13
C ASP A 299 8.25 -5.16 -31.68
N ILE A 300 8.62 -6.35 -31.21
CA ILE A 300 7.98 -7.62 -31.57
C ILE A 300 6.53 -7.62 -31.08
N ILE A 301 6.32 -7.21 -29.82
CA ILE A 301 4.98 -7.14 -29.22
C ILE A 301 4.10 -6.15 -29.96
N LEU A 302 4.60 -4.95 -30.29
CA LEU A 302 3.84 -3.91 -30.99
C LEU A 302 3.45 -4.36 -32.40
N ASN A 303 4.40 -4.89 -33.17
CA ASN A 303 4.15 -5.35 -34.53
C ASN A 303 3.17 -6.53 -34.59
N ASP A 304 3.29 -7.51 -33.68
CA ASP A 304 2.37 -8.65 -33.62
C ASP A 304 0.96 -8.20 -33.25
N LEU A 305 0.81 -7.32 -32.27
CA LEU A 305 -0.49 -6.82 -31.84
C LEU A 305 -1.16 -5.92 -32.91
N GLU A 306 -0.40 -5.11 -33.65
CA GLU A 306 -0.96 -4.33 -34.76
C GLU A 306 -1.55 -5.24 -35.84
N GLN A 307 -0.84 -6.29 -36.22
CA GLN A 307 -1.32 -7.26 -37.20
C GLN A 307 -2.55 -8.04 -36.72
N ARG A 308 -2.57 -8.41 -35.43
CA ARG A 308 -3.66 -9.21 -34.84
C ARG A 308 -4.90 -8.40 -34.53
N ARG A 309 -4.75 -7.12 -34.17
CA ARG A 309 -5.91 -6.20 -34.00
C ARG A 309 -6.71 -6.03 -35.28
N ALA A 310 -6.05 -6.03 -36.43
CA ALA A 310 -6.74 -6.06 -37.73
C ALA A 310 -7.63 -7.31 -37.90
N ASN A 311 -7.29 -8.41 -37.20
CA ASN A 311 -8.04 -9.66 -37.16
C ASN A 311 -8.92 -9.85 -35.92
N GLY A 312 -9.11 -8.79 -35.10
CA GLY A 312 -9.98 -8.79 -33.92
C GLY A 312 -9.42 -9.46 -32.67
N SER A 313 -8.12 -9.80 -32.63
CA SER A 313 -7.46 -10.39 -31.44
C SER A 313 -6.54 -9.38 -30.74
N ASN A 314 -6.54 -9.37 -29.40
CA ASN A 314 -5.66 -8.55 -28.58
C ASN A 314 -4.66 -9.40 -27.77
N GLU A 315 -4.44 -10.65 -28.16
CA GLU A 315 -3.49 -11.54 -27.52
C GLU A 315 -2.20 -11.67 -28.33
N LEU A 316 -1.08 -11.86 -27.65
CA LEU A 316 0.22 -12.08 -28.28
C LEU A 316 0.26 -13.47 -28.94
N SER A 317 0.77 -13.55 -30.17
CA SER A 317 0.91 -14.82 -30.88
C SER A 317 1.97 -15.72 -30.23
N GLU A 318 1.85 -17.03 -30.43
CA GLU A 318 2.88 -17.97 -30.00
C GLU A 318 4.23 -17.73 -30.72
N ASP A 319 4.20 -17.31 -31.97
CA ASP A 319 5.42 -16.99 -32.73
C ASP A 319 6.11 -15.74 -32.18
N ALA A 320 5.37 -14.70 -31.81
CA ALA A 320 5.94 -13.54 -31.15
C ALA A 320 6.51 -13.91 -29.77
N ARG A 321 5.81 -14.73 -28.98
CA ARG A 321 6.34 -15.27 -27.70
C ARG A 321 7.64 -16.02 -27.90
N ARG A 322 7.73 -16.92 -28.89
CA ARG A 322 8.97 -17.66 -29.23
C ARG A 322 10.13 -16.72 -29.61
N GLN A 323 9.84 -15.69 -30.42
CA GLN A 323 10.85 -14.71 -30.80
C GLN A 323 11.38 -13.94 -29.58
N ILE A 324 10.49 -13.53 -28.67
CA ILE A 324 10.88 -12.84 -27.44
C ILE A 324 11.70 -13.78 -26.54
N ASP A 325 11.31 -15.04 -26.40
CA ASP A 325 12.04 -16.04 -25.63
C ASP A 325 13.46 -16.26 -26.16
N LEU A 326 13.63 -16.31 -27.49
CA LEU A 326 14.93 -16.36 -28.12
C LEU A 326 15.79 -15.13 -27.81
N LEU A 327 15.15 -13.93 -27.87
CA LEU A 327 15.81 -12.69 -27.54
C LEU A 327 16.23 -12.65 -26.05
N LEU A 328 15.37 -13.11 -25.15
CA LEU A 328 15.69 -13.21 -23.72
C LEU A 328 16.90 -14.15 -23.47
N LYS A 329 16.89 -15.32 -24.07
CA LYS A 329 18.01 -16.28 -23.97
C LYS A 329 19.33 -15.74 -24.56
N SER A 330 19.29 -14.80 -25.49
CA SER A 330 20.46 -14.12 -26.02
C SER A 330 21.01 -13.02 -25.09
N LYS A 331 20.15 -12.44 -24.23
CA LYS A 331 20.53 -11.33 -23.34
C LYS A 331 20.78 -11.75 -21.90
N PHE A 332 20.01 -12.71 -21.41
CA PHE A 332 20.12 -13.22 -20.06
C PHE A 332 20.59 -14.65 -20.03
N ARG A 333 21.38 -15.00 -19.01
CA ARG A 333 21.81 -16.38 -18.83
C ARG A 333 20.61 -17.30 -18.55
N PRO A 334 20.55 -18.51 -19.13
CA PRO A 334 19.45 -19.44 -18.89
C PRO A 334 19.22 -19.75 -17.41
N GLU A 335 20.31 -19.84 -16.62
CA GLU A 335 20.23 -20.04 -15.17
C GLU A 335 19.46 -18.93 -14.46
N PHE A 336 19.57 -17.68 -14.90
CA PHE A 336 18.84 -16.54 -14.33
C PHE A 336 17.34 -16.61 -14.67
N LEU A 337 17.01 -16.86 -15.93
CA LEU A 337 15.61 -16.96 -16.36
C LEU A 337 14.87 -18.11 -15.67
N ASN A 338 15.56 -19.23 -15.42
CA ASN A 338 14.99 -20.40 -14.74
C ASN A 338 14.76 -20.20 -13.24
N ARG A 339 15.27 -19.12 -12.64
CA ARG A 339 15.06 -18.79 -11.21
C ARG A 339 13.87 -17.87 -10.99
N LEU A 340 13.36 -17.27 -12.05
CA LEU A 340 12.16 -16.45 -12.00
C LEU A 340 10.92 -17.33 -11.90
N ASP A 341 9.95 -16.92 -11.08
CA ASP A 341 8.70 -17.65 -10.95
C ASP A 341 7.83 -17.48 -12.20
N GLU A 342 7.76 -16.26 -12.75
CA GLU A 342 6.98 -16.00 -13.95
C GLU A 342 7.63 -14.92 -14.84
N ILE A 343 7.55 -15.14 -16.15
CA ILE A 343 7.82 -14.12 -17.17
C ILE A 343 6.48 -13.64 -17.70
N VAL A 344 6.24 -12.33 -17.59
CA VAL A 344 4.95 -11.70 -17.84
C VAL A 344 5.06 -10.73 -19.01
N TYR A 345 4.21 -10.94 -20.03
CA TYR A 345 4.17 -10.13 -21.24
C TYR A 345 3.09 -9.07 -21.13
N TYR A 346 3.49 -7.81 -21.19
CA TYR A 346 2.59 -6.67 -21.19
C TYR A 346 2.17 -6.29 -22.61
N LYS A 347 0.90 -6.15 -22.83
CA LYS A 347 0.32 -5.73 -24.11
C LYS A 347 0.30 -4.21 -24.22
N SER A 348 0.29 -3.69 -25.46
CA SER A 348 -0.04 -2.28 -25.66
C SER A 348 -1.52 -2.02 -25.37
N LEU A 349 -1.80 -0.87 -24.78
CA LEU A 349 -3.14 -0.48 -24.36
C LEU A 349 -4.04 -0.19 -25.57
N THR A 350 -5.31 -0.57 -25.48
CA THR A 350 -6.34 -0.19 -26.43
C THR A 350 -6.91 1.20 -26.11
N LYS A 351 -7.65 1.82 -27.05
CA LYS A 351 -8.33 3.09 -26.77
C LYS A 351 -9.33 2.99 -25.60
N ASP A 352 -10.06 1.87 -25.49
CA ASP A 352 -11.03 1.65 -24.41
C ASP A 352 -10.35 1.48 -23.05
N GLU A 353 -9.24 0.74 -22.99
CA GLU A 353 -8.41 0.64 -21.79
C GLU A 353 -7.82 1.99 -21.41
N THR A 354 -7.38 2.75 -22.39
CA THR A 354 -6.87 4.11 -22.21
C THR A 354 -7.94 5.04 -21.63
N ARG A 355 -9.20 4.93 -22.06
CA ARG A 355 -10.32 5.68 -21.50
C ARG A 355 -10.50 5.41 -19.99
N LYS A 356 -10.44 4.15 -19.59
CA LYS A 356 -10.49 3.77 -18.18
C LYS A 356 -9.32 4.35 -17.37
N ILE A 357 -8.12 4.41 -17.98
CA ILE A 357 -6.94 5.02 -17.34
C ILE A 357 -7.13 6.53 -17.17
N VAL A 358 -7.69 7.22 -18.16
CA VAL A 358 -8.05 8.64 -18.03
C VAL A 358 -9.03 8.85 -16.88
N ASP A 359 -10.06 8.00 -16.78
CA ASP A 359 -11.03 8.08 -15.67
C ASP A 359 -10.35 7.91 -14.31
N LEU A 360 -9.43 6.95 -14.14
CA LEU A 360 -8.65 6.77 -12.91
C LEU A 360 -7.78 7.98 -12.58
N GLN A 361 -7.09 8.56 -13.57
CA GLN A 361 -6.26 9.74 -13.37
C GLN A 361 -7.08 10.97 -12.96
N LEU A 362 -8.27 11.14 -13.56
CA LEU A 362 -9.19 12.21 -13.21
C LEU A 362 -9.83 12.01 -11.83
N GLU A 363 -10.08 10.76 -11.45
CA GLU A 363 -10.58 10.43 -10.11
C GLU A 363 -9.55 10.77 -9.02
N ASP A 364 -8.28 10.49 -9.29
CA ASP A 364 -7.18 10.89 -8.40
C ASP A 364 -7.07 12.42 -8.27
N LEU A 365 -7.27 13.14 -9.37
CA LEU A 365 -7.34 14.60 -9.35
C LEU A 365 -8.56 15.12 -8.57
N ARG A 366 -9.74 14.49 -8.72
CA ARG A 366 -10.95 14.81 -7.95
C ARG A 366 -10.72 14.71 -6.45
N LYS A 367 -10.14 13.59 -6.00
CA LYS A 367 -9.82 13.38 -4.57
C LYS A 367 -8.88 14.45 -4.03
N ARG A 368 -7.80 14.77 -4.76
CA ARG A 368 -6.86 15.81 -4.36
C ARG A 368 -7.51 17.21 -4.29
N MET A 369 -8.46 17.50 -5.17
CA MET A 369 -9.19 18.78 -5.16
C MET A 369 -10.19 18.86 -4.02
N ASP A 370 -10.90 17.78 -3.74
CA ASP A 370 -11.87 17.70 -2.64
C ASP A 370 -11.17 17.81 -1.28
N GLU A 371 -10.14 17.00 -1.06
CA GLU A 371 -9.36 16.99 0.18
C GLU A 371 -8.57 18.29 0.42
N GLY A 372 -8.00 18.87 -0.64
CA GLY A 372 -7.10 20.02 -0.52
C GLY A 372 -7.77 21.39 -0.62
N LYS A 373 -8.93 21.49 -1.28
CA LYS A 373 -9.60 22.77 -1.59
C LYS A 373 -11.10 22.73 -1.42
N HIS A 374 -11.69 21.60 -1.06
CA HIS A 374 -13.15 21.38 -0.98
C HIS A 374 -13.87 21.77 -2.28
N LEU A 375 -13.22 21.54 -3.43
CA LEU A 375 -13.75 21.80 -4.76
C LEU A 375 -14.09 20.49 -5.46
N LYS A 376 -15.26 20.44 -6.07
CA LYS A 376 -15.67 19.28 -6.87
C LYS A 376 -15.23 19.47 -8.31
N LEU A 377 -14.73 18.40 -8.93
CA LEU A 377 -14.34 18.38 -10.34
C LEU A 377 -15.28 17.50 -11.14
N ASP A 378 -15.84 18.04 -12.19
CA ASP A 378 -16.52 17.28 -13.23
C ASP A 378 -15.79 17.44 -14.57
N VAL A 379 -15.76 16.36 -15.37
CA VAL A 379 -15.10 16.36 -16.68
C VAL A 379 -16.05 15.73 -17.69
N THR A 380 -16.44 16.50 -18.69
CA THR A 380 -17.41 16.03 -19.71
C THR A 380 -16.82 14.92 -20.56
N THR A 381 -17.69 14.12 -21.17
CA THR A 381 -17.28 13.05 -22.10
C THR A 381 -16.49 13.63 -23.28
N ALA A 382 -16.88 14.80 -23.79
CA ALA A 382 -16.19 15.49 -24.86
C ALA A 382 -14.75 15.87 -24.48
N ALA A 383 -14.52 16.36 -23.24
CA ALA A 383 -13.20 16.65 -22.73
C ALA A 383 -12.36 15.38 -22.58
N LYS A 384 -12.93 14.28 -22.09
CA LYS A 384 -12.24 12.98 -21.99
C LYS A 384 -11.83 12.44 -23.36
N ASP A 385 -12.72 12.47 -24.33
CA ASP A 385 -12.43 12.03 -25.70
C ASP A 385 -11.33 12.89 -26.33
N PHE A 386 -11.36 14.21 -26.12
CA PHE A 386 -10.31 15.11 -26.56
C PHE A 386 -8.95 14.79 -25.92
N ILE A 387 -8.91 14.48 -24.61
CA ILE A 387 -7.68 14.06 -23.91
C ILE A 387 -7.11 12.79 -24.55
N ILE A 388 -7.97 11.80 -24.81
CA ILE A 388 -7.58 10.53 -25.41
C ILE A 388 -7.02 10.76 -26.81
N ASP A 389 -7.77 11.42 -27.67
CA ASP A 389 -7.37 11.64 -29.07
C ASP A 389 -6.11 12.50 -29.22
N SER A 390 -5.87 13.41 -28.26
CA SER A 390 -4.68 14.27 -28.26
C SER A 390 -3.44 13.62 -27.64
N ALA A 391 -3.61 12.66 -26.74
CA ALA A 391 -2.52 12.11 -25.94
C ALA A 391 -2.32 10.59 -26.10
N TYR A 392 -3.21 9.90 -26.83
CA TYR A 392 -3.04 8.47 -27.07
C TYR A 392 -1.88 8.21 -28.04
N ASP A 393 -0.98 7.35 -27.61
CA ASP A 393 0.12 6.84 -28.44
C ASP A 393 0.31 5.35 -28.14
N SER A 394 0.24 4.51 -29.17
CA SER A 394 0.36 3.05 -29.04
C SER A 394 1.75 2.61 -28.59
N VAL A 395 2.79 3.42 -28.84
CA VAL A 395 4.19 3.13 -28.49
C VAL A 395 4.51 3.57 -27.07
N TYR A 396 4.01 4.75 -26.65
CA TYR A 396 4.32 5.34 -25.34
C TYR A 396 3.23 5.05 -24.28
N GLY A 397 2.15 4.38 -24.65
CA GLY A 397 1.10 3.94 -23.74
C GLY A 397 0.40 5.09 -23.01
N ALA A 398 0.23 4.95 -21.68
CA ALA A 398 -0.45 5.95 -20.84
C ALA A 398 0.43 7.11 -20.37
N ARG A 399 1.74 7.10 -20.59
CA ARG A 399 2.65 8.19 -20.16
C ARG A 399 2.28 9.57 -20.72
N PRO A 400 2.00 9.72 -22.02
CA PRO A 400 1.59 11.00 -22.60
C PRO A 400 0.31 11.55 -21.97
N ILE A 401 -0.63 10.67 -21.62
CA ILE A 401 -1.92 11.05 -21.02
C ILE A 401 -1.74 11.74 -19.69
N LYS A 402 -0.92 11.16 -18.80
CA LYS A 402 -0.61 11.77 -17.50
C LYS A 402 -0.01 13.15 -17.66
N ARG A 403 0.93 13.32 -18.59
CA ARG A 403 1.55 14.61 -18.90
C ARG A 403 0.54 15.60 -19.45
N PHE A 404 -0.38 15.13 -20.32
CA PHE A 404 -1.41 15.98 -20.92
C PHE A 404 -2.38 16.49 -19.84
N ILE A 405 -2.89 15.61 -18.97
CA ILE A 405 -3.75 15.98 -17.86
C ILE A 405 -3.05 17.03 -16.99
N GLN A 406 -1.80 16.77 -16.59
CA GLN A 406 -1.04 17.69 -15.77
C GLN A 406 -0.81 19.04 -16.44
N SER A 407 -0.37 19.07 -17.67
CA SER A 407 -0.01 20.31 -18.39
C SER A 407 -1.21 21.09 -18.87
N ARG A 408 -2.34 20.46 -19.17
CA ARG A 408 -3.52 21.12 -19.74
C ARG A 408 -4.66 21.24 -18.73
N VAL A 409 -5.08 20.11 -18.11
CA VAL A 409 -6.23 20.11 -17.20
C VAL A 409 -5.86 20.73 -15.86
N GLU A 410 -4.81 20.23 -15.17
CA GLU A 410 -4.40 20.75 -13.86
C GLU A 410 -3.95 22.22 -13.95
N THR A 411 -3.25 22.60 -15.02
CA THR A 411 -2.84 24.00 -15.22
C THR A 411 -4.04 24.92 -15.47
N LEU A 412 -5.05 24.47 -16.20
CA LEU A 412 -6.28 25.24 -16.45
C LEU A 412 -7.03 25.48 -15.12
N ILE A 413 -7.20 24.42 -14.32
CA ILE A 413 -7.83 24.47 -13.01
C ILE A 413 -7.03 25.37 -12.06
N ALA A 414 -5.70 25.22 -12.02
CA ALA A 414 -4.83 26.01 -11.14
C ALA A 414 -4.93 27.52 -11.43
N LYS A 415 -4.97 27.92 -12.70
CA LYS A 415 -5.18 29.31 -13.10
C LYS A 415 -6.52 29.85 -12.58
N ALA A 416 -7.60 29.10 -12.72
CA ALA A 416 -8.92 29.52 -12.29
C ALA A 416 -9.02 29.64 -10.75
N ILE A 417 -8.38 28.74 -10.01
CA ILE A 417 -8.31 28.81 -8.54
C ILE A 417 -7.51 30.05 -8.09
N ILE A 418 -6.34 30.33 -8.72
CA ILE A 418 -5.51 31.49 -8.37
C ILE A 418 -6.21 32.81 -8.72
N GLN A 419 -7.00 32.87 -9.77
CA GLN A 419 -7.80 34.01 -10.16
C GLN A 419 -8.99 34.28 -9.22
N GLY A 420 -9.26 33.36 -8.26
CA GLY A 420 -10.39 33.50 -7.32
C GLY A 420 -11.77 33.31 -7.96
N SER A 421 -11.83 32.64 -9.10
CA SER A 421 -13.07 32.49 -9.87
C SER A 421 -14.07 31.51 -9.21
N TYR A 422 -13.62 30.69 -8.24
CA TYR A 422 -14.42 29.66 -7.59
C TYR A 422 -14.26 29.68 -6.07
N ALA A 423 -15.39 29.61 -5.36
CA ALA A 423 -15.42 29.49 -3.91
C ALA A 423 -15.48 28.02 -3.46
N GLU A 424 -15.14 27.73 -2.21
CA GLU A 424 -15.27 26.41 -1.61
C GLU A 424 -16.69 25.84 -1.80
N GLY A 425 -16.79 24.56 -2.11
CA GLY A 425 -18.04 23.87 -2.40
C GLY A 425 -18.52 23.97 -3.84
N ASN A 426 -17.87 24.79 -4.68
CA ASN A 426 -18.25 24.90 -6.09
C ASN A 426 -17.80 23.67 -6.89
N THR A 427 -18.50 23.39 -7.99
CA THR A 427 -18.14 22.37 -8.97
C THR A 427 -17.49 23.05 -10.16
N LEU A 428 -16.27 22.64 -10.51
CA LEU A 428 -15.57 23.03 -11.72
C LEU A 428 -15.86 21.98 -12.80
N THR A 429 -16.40 22.41 -13.93
CA THR A 429 -16.64 21.51 -15.06
C THR A 429 -15.62 21.79 -16.16
N VAL A 430 -14.81 20.79 -16.49
CA VAL A 430 -13.90 20.82 -17.64
C VAL A 430 -14.64 20.31 -18.87
N ASP A 431 -14.74 21.13 -19.89
CA ASP A 431 -15.41 20.82 -21.16
C ASP A 431 -14.45 21.00 -22.34
N CYS A 432 -14.84 20.56 -23.52
CA CYS A 432 -14.10 20.75 -24.76
C CYS A 432 -14.93 21.57 -25.74
N GLU A 433 -14.44 22.77 -26.10
CA GLU A 433 -15.04 23.64 -27.10
C GLU A 433 -14.02 24.01 -28.19
N ASN A 434 -14.41 23.88 -29.43
CA ASN A 434 -13.58 24.21 -30.60
C ASN A 434 -12.17 23.61 -30.58
N GLY A 435 -12.02 22.37 -30.05
CA GLY A 435 -10.74 21.70 -29.95
C GLY A 435 -9.81 22.25 -28.85
N ALA A 436 -10.37 22.88 -27.82
CA ALA A 436 -9.63 23.35 -26.65
C ALA A 436 -10.39 23.01 -25.37
N LEU A 437 -9.66 22.70 -24.28
CA LEU A 437 -10.25 22.51 -22.95
C LEU A 437 -10.63 23.87 -22.35
N VAL A 438 -11.85 23.97 -21.84
CA VAL A 438 -12.41 25.15 -21.20
C VAL A 438 -12.98 24.78 -19.82
N LEU A 439 -13.02 25.77 -18.89
CA LEU A 439 -13.70 25.63 -17.60
C LEU A 439 -15.05 26.34 -17.64
N ARG A 440 -16.05 25.66 -17.10
CA ARG A 440 -17.39 26.22 -16.87
C ARG A 440 -17.74 26.15 -15.39
#